data_3810ff62354bc829798f7e1144ffee5d
#
_entry.id   3810ff62354bc829798f7e1144ffee5d
#
_cell.length_a   1.000
_cell.length_b   1.000
_cell.length_c   1.000
_cell.angle_alpha   90.00
_cell.angle_beta   90.00
_cell.angle_gamma   90.00
#
_symmetry.space_group_name_H-M   'P 1'
#
loop_
_entity.id
_entity.type
_entity.pdbx_description
1 polymer ?
#
loop_
_entity_poly.entity_id
_entity_poly.type
_entity_poly.pdbx_seq_one_letter_code
_entity_poly.pdbx_strand_id
1 'polypeptide(L)'
;MEEVAGMQPDIICLPELFDTMFVQEQKPLSEVAEDEKVPGIVTSRIAAFAKKNNCYIVCPLVTKKDGSFYNSCLLVDRKGTIAGVYHKKHPVKTEIFPDQAFKGGGVIPGAIDQPIIETDFGKVGMLICYDANWSEAWDNLKKKGAKIVFFPSAFPGGRMLNYYALKNNYYIVSSTGGDARVIDISGNDLDSTSNFVRYAWAAINLEKVNVTTWPTNGMLPDLFKKYGDRLGIKVWGNTEVITIESRDPQLKVLDVLKEFRIPTYEELLKNETEVQNKYRPESGKK
;
A
#
# COMPACT_ATOMS: atom_id res chain seq x y z
N MET A 1 -6.93 17.14 4.16
CA MET A 1 -5.89 17.39 3.14
C MET A 1 -5.18 18.73 3.33
N GLU A 2 -5.87 19.85 3.58
CA GLU A 2 -5.22 21.15 3.76
C GLU A 2 -4.16 21.15 4.88
N GLU A 3 -4.38 20.43 5.98
CA GLU A 3 -3.44 20.31 7.10
C GLU A 3 -2.09 19.69 6.68
N VAL A 4 -2.11 18.76 5.71
CA VAL A 4 -0.90 18.07 5.24
C VAL A 4 -0.28 18.71 4.01
N ALA A 5 -0.96 19.67 3.37
CA ALA A 5 -0.46 20.31 2.15
C ALA A 5 0.91 21.00 2.35
N GLY A 6 1.11 21.62 3.54
CA GLY A 6 2.37 22.25 3.90
C GLY A 6 3.58 21.32 4.02
N MET A 7 3.34 20.01 4.13
CA MET A 7 4.39 18.98 4.17
C MET A 7 4.86 18.57 2.76
N GLN A 8 4.22 19.09 1.70
CA GLN A 8 4.51 18.79 0.29
C GLN A 8 4.53 17.27 0.01
N PRO A 9 3.46 16.52 0.34
CA PRO A 9 3.43 15.09 0.15
C PRO A 9 3.47 14.74 -1.34
N ASP A 10 4.16 13.65 -1.71
CA ASP A 10 4.10 13.09 -3.05
C ASP A 10 2.74 12.42 -3.31
N ILE A 11 2.14 11.82 -2.28
CA ILE A 11 0.86 11.13 -2.38
C ILE A 11 0.10 11.18 -1.06
N ILE A 12 -1.22 11.37 -1.15
CA ILE A 12 -2.15 11.35 -0.02
C ILE A 12 -3.12 10.19 -0.20
N CYS A 13 -3.41 9.44 0.87
CA CYS A 13 -4.46 8.42 0.89
C CYS A 13 -5.62 8.87 1.78
N LEU A 14 -6.82 8.94 1.21
CA LEU A 14 -8.05 9.25 1.95
C LEU A 14 -8.69 7.96 2.50
N PRO A 15 -9.52 8.03 3.56
CA PRO A 15 -10.27 6.89 4.09
C PRO A 15 -11.30 6.33 3.10
N GLU A 16 -11.65 5.05 3.22
CA GLU A 16 -12.71 4.41 2.43
C GLU A 16 -14.02 5.22 2.51
N LEU A 17 -14.63 5.47 1.35
CA LEU A 17 -15.93 6.14 1.23
C LEU A 17 -16.04 7.43 2.06
N PHE A 18 -14.95 8.21 2.11
CA PHE A 18 -14.83 9.39 2.98
C PHE A 18 -15.91 10.44 2.75
N ASP A 19 -16.54 10.44 1.60
CA ASP A 19 -17.58 11.36 1.16
C ASP A 19 -19.00 10.89 1.48
N THR A 20 -19.18 9.58 1.77
CA THR A 20 -20.52 8.99 1.95
C THR A 20 -20.69 8.22 3.25
N MET A 21 -19.67 7.61 3.81
CA MET A 21 -19.77 6.72 4.98
C MET A 21 -20.12 7.46 6.27
N PHE A 22 -19.72 8.72 6.43
CA PHE A 22 -19.84 9.49 7.67
C PHE A 22 -20.84 10.64 7.57
N VAL A 23 -21.72 10.63 6.56
CA VAL A 23 -22.79 11.66 6.43
C VAL A 23 -24.04 11.26 7.21
N GLN A 24 -24.73 12.26 7.79
CA GLN A 24 -25.92 12.02 8.61
C GLN A 24 -27.11 11.46 7.78
N GLU A 25 -27.21 11.82 6.51
CA GLU A 25 -28.25 11.35 5.62
C GLU A 25 -27.64 10.63 4.42
N GLN A 26 -27.92 9.33 4.34
CA GLN A 26 -27.49 8.50 3.20
C GLN A 26 -28.35 8.79 1.98
N LYS A 27 -27.71 9.22 0.90
CA LYS A 27 -28.33 9.38 -0.40
C LYS A 27 -28.29 8.07 -1.21
N PRO A 28 -29.19 7.91 -2.19
CA PRO A 28 -29.10 6.78 -3.13
C PRO A 28 -27.77 6.74 -3.89
N LEU A 29 -27.26 5.55 -4.20
CA LEU A 29 -26.03 5.39 -4.99
C LEU A 29 -26.08 6.13 -6.32
N SER A 30 -27.28 6.20 -6.95
CA SER A 30 -27.47 6.94 -8.20
C SER A 30 -27.19 8.44 -8.11
N GLU A 31 -27.22 9.02 -6.89
CA GLU A 31 -26.97 10.45 -6.65
C GLU A 31 -25.54 10.73 -6.20
N VAL A 32 -24.85 9.74 -5.57
CA VAL A 32 -23.52 9.93 -5.01
C VAL A 32 -22.41 9.31 -5.85
N ALA A 33 -22.72 8.30 -6.65
CA ALA A 33 -21.72 7.64 -7.49
C ALA A 33 -21.21 8.55 -8.60
N GLU A 34 -19.90 8.67 -8.71
CA GLU A 34 -19.27 9.46 -9.77
C GLU A 34 -18.80 8.57 -10.94
N ASP A 35 -18.79 9.13 -12.13
CA ASP A 35 -18.29 8.43 -13.32
C ASP A 35 -16.75 8.31 -13.27
N GLU A 36 -16.22 7.17 -13.72
CA GLU A 36 -14.76 6.92 -13.68
C GLU A 36 -13.97 7.73 -14.71
N LYS A 37 -14.61 8.22 -15.73
CA LYS A 37 -14.00 8.95 -16.84
C LYS A 37 -14.29 10.45 -16.79
N VAL A 38 -15.44 10.80 -16.24
CA VAL A 38 -15.93 12.18 -16.18
C VAL A 38 -15.97 12.60 -14.70
N PRO A 39 -15.02 13.43 -14.25
CA PRO A 39 -14.98 13.86 -12.85
C PRO A 39 -16.29 14.51 -12.40
N GLY A 40 -16.88 13.97 -11.34
CA GLY A 40 -18.01 14.56 -10.64
C GLY A 40 -17.60 15.70 -9.70
N ILE A 41 -18.42 16.02 -8.71
CA ILE A 41 -18.18 17.11 -7.79
C ILE A 41 -16.98 16.81 -6.87
N VAL A 42 -16.91 15.58 -6.34
CA VAL A 42 -15.85 15.17 -5.41
C VAL A 42 -14.54 15.02 -6.16
N THR A 43 -14.51 14.26 -7.24
CA THR A 43 -13.29 14.03 -8.03
C THR A 43 -12.75 15.31 -8.63
N SER A 44 -13.61 16.28 -9.05
CA SER A 44 -13.15 17.59 -9.53
C SER A 44 -12.45 18.41 -8.44
N ARG A 45 -12.93 18.38 -7.20
CA ARG A 45 -12.27 19.03 -6.06
C ARG A 45 -10.93 18.37 -5.71
N ILE A 46 -10.90 17.05 -5.72
CA ILE A 46 -9.68 16.27 -5.49
C ILE A 46 -8.66 16.53 -6.60
N ALA A 47 -9.08 16.56 -7.86
CA ALA A 47 -8.24 16.89 -9.01
C ALA A 47 -7.62 18.29 -8.92
N ALA A 48 -8.43 19.30 -8.54
CA ALA A 48 -7.95 20.66 -8.33
C ALA A 48 -6.92 20.72 -7.18
N PHE A 49 -7.15 20.00 -6.08
CA PHE A 49 -6.21 19.94 -4.96
C PHE A 49 -4.90 19.22 -5.36
N ALA A 50 -4.97 18.08 -6.04
CA ALA A 50 -3.81 17.33 -6.53
C ALA A 50 -2.92 18.22 -7.42
N LYS A 51 -3.53 18.90 -8.37
CA LYS A 51 -2.84 19.83 -9.28
C LYS A 51 -2.22 21.03 -8.53
N LYS A 52 -2.96 21.65 -7.61
CA LYS A 52 -2.48 22.80 -6.82
C LYS A 52 -1.25 22.44 -5.98
N ASN A 53 -1.24 21.24 -5.37
CA ASN A 53 -0.21 20.82 -4.43
C ASN A 53 0.83 19.88 -5.08
N ASN A 54 0.76 19.64 -6.40
CA ASN A 54 1.67 18.77 -7.14
C ASN A 54 1.82 17.36 -6.52
N CYS A 55 0.72 16.76 -6.07
CA CYS A 55 0.71 15.46 -5.41
C CYS A 55 -0.29 14.49 -6.05
N TYR A 56 -0.07 13.20 -5.86
CA TYR A 56 -1.08 12.16 -6.14
C TYR A 56 -2.10 12.08 -5.01
N ILE A 57 -3.32 11.63 -5.32
CA ILE A 57 -4.34 11.37 -4.29
C ILE A 57 -5.02 10.03 -4.57
N VAL A 58 -4.99 9.12 -3.60
CA VAL A 58 -5.84 7.94 -3.54
C VAL A 58 -7.19 8.37 -3.00
N CYS A 59 -8.20 8.36 -3.88
CA CYS A 59 -9.53 8.89 -3.64
C CYS A 59 -10.57 7.75 -3.63
N PRO A 60 -10.92 7.19 -2.46
CA PRO A 60 -11.89 6.12 -2.33
C PRO A 60 -13.32 6.65 -2.28
N LEU A 61 -14.14 6.28 -3.25
CA LEU A 61 -15.55 6.69 -3.33
C LEU A 61 -16.38 5.65 -4.11
N VAL A 62 -17.69 5.84 -4.15
CA VAL A 62 -18.53 5.02 -5.03
C VAL A 62 -18.40 5.53 -6.46
N THR A 63 -18.10 4.61 -7.39
CA THR A 63 -18.09 4.92 -8.82
C THR A 63 -19.23 4.22 -9.56
N LYS A 64 -19.58 4.77 -10.73
CA LYS A 64 -20.51 4.19 -11.68
C LYS A 64 -19.78 3.90 -12.98
N LYS A 65 -19.95 2.67 -13.47
CA LYS A 65 -19.42 2.21 -14.75
C LYS A 65 -20.42 1.25 -15.41
N ASP A 66 -20.75 1.48 -16.67
CA ASP A 66 -21.63 0.61 -17.46
C ASP A 66 -22.94 0.25 -16.74
N GLY A 67 -23.53 1.22 -16.02
CA GLY A 67 -24.77 1.05 -15.27
C GLY A 67 -24.65 0.38 -13.91
N SER A 68 -23.47 -0.10 -13.53
CA SER A 68 -23.19 -0.74 -12.23
C SER A 68 -22.44 0.19 -11.28
N PHE A 69 -22.61 -0.02 -9.97
CA PHE A 69 -21.92 0.72 -8.92
C PHE A 69 -20.78 -0.11 -8.32
N TYR A 70 -19.69 0.56 -7.95
CA TYR A 70 -18.50 -0.05 -7.34
C TYR A 70 -18.02 0.78 -6.14
N ASN A 71 -17.58 0.12 -5.10
CA ASN A 71 -16.71 0.74 -4.10
C ASN A 71 -15.30 0.78 -4.70
N SER A 72 -14.79 1.96 -4.98
CA SER A 72 -13.60 2.15 -5.83
C SER A 72 -12.55 3.03 -5.17
N CYS A 73 -11.30 2.87 -5.60
CA CYS A 73 -10.24 3.85 -5.40
C CYS A 73 -9.81 4.41 -6.75
N LEU A 74 -9.93 5.71 -6.92
CA LEU A 74 -9.32 6.44 -8.02
C LEU A 74 -7.91 6.88 -7.59
N LEU A 75 -6.92 6.71 -8.45
CA LEU A 75 -5.64 7.41 -8.30
C LEU A 75 -5.67 8.67 -9.16
N VAL A 76 -5.67 9.82 -8.53
CA VAL A 76 -5.58 11.12 -9.20
C VAL A 76 -4.12 11.57 -9.22
N ASP A 77 -3.60 11.90 -10.40
CA ASP A 77 -2.21 12.29 -10.59
C ASP A 77 -1.94 13.78 -10.26
N ARG A 78 -0.66 14.18 -10.33
CA ARG A 78 -0.21 15.55 -10.08
C ARG A 78 -0.79 16.59 -11.04
N LYS A 79 -1.37 16.16 -12.17
CA LYS A 79 -2.04 17.04 -13.15
C LYS A 79 -3.55 17.16 -12.88
N GLY A 80 -4.06 16.39 -11.92
CA GLY A 80 -5.48 16.28 -11.62
C GLY A 80 -6.23 15.32 -12.56
N THR A 81 -5.52 14.39 -13.20
CA THR A 81 -6.11 13.38 -14.09
C THR A 81 -6.26 12.06 -13.35
N ILE A 82 -7.30 11.29 -13.63
CA ILE A 82 -7.47 9.94 -13.11
C ILE A 82 -6.47 9.03 -13.82
N ALA A 83 -5.40 8.65 -13.11
CA ALA A 83 -4.33 7.79 -13.61
C ALA A 83 -4.71 6.30 -13.60
N GLY A 84 -5.67 5.92 -12.77
CA GLY A 84 -6.15 4.55 -12.69
C GLY A 84 -7.29 4.38 -11.70
N VAL A 85 -7.97 3.25 -11.80
CA VAL A 85 -9.13 2.89 -10.97
C VAL A 85 -8.97 1.47 -10.47
N TYR A 86 -9.20 1.28 -9.18
CA TYR A 86 -9.34 -0.02 -8.54
C TYR A 86 -10.77 -0.17 -8.02
N HIS A 87 -11.42 -1.28 -8.31
CA HIS A 87 -12.72 -1.65 -7.73
C HIS A 87 -12.50 -2.66 -6.61
N LYS A 88 -13.12 -2.45 -5.47
CA LYS A 88 -13.08 -3.38 -4.34
C LYS A 88 -13.45 -4.78 -4.80
N LYS A 89 -12.51 -5.70 -4.69
CA LYS A 89 -12.65 -7.07 -5.17
C LYS A 89 -13.60 -7.88 -4.29
N HIS A 90 -13.54 -7.60 -2.99
CA HIS A 90 -14.32 -8.33 -1.98
C HIS A 90 -15.18 -7.34 -1.15
N PRO A 91 -16.26 -6.77 -1.72
CA PRO A 91 -17.20 -6.01 -0.91
C PRO A 91 -17.86 -6.93 0.12
N VAL A 92 -18.17 -6.40 1.30
CA VAL A 92 -18.91 -7.17 2.30
C VAL A 92 -20.35 -7.42 1.82
N LYS A 93 -20.96 -8.47 2.37
CA LYS A 93 -22.30 -8.88 1.96
C LYS A 93 -23.34 -7.74 2.00
N THR A 94 -23.22 -6.86 3.00
CA THR A 94 -24.12 -5.71 3.16
C THR A 94 -23.91 -4.62 2.11
N GLU A 95 -22.73 -4.51 1.51
CA GLU A 95 -22.48 -3.58 0.41
C GLU A 95 -23.13 -4.06 -0.90
N ILE A 96 -23.25 -5.40 -1.08
CA ILE A 96 -23.77 -6.02 -2.30
C ILE A 96 -25.30 -5.94 -2.33
N PHE A 97 -25.94 -6.21 -1.21
CA PHE A 97 -27.40 -6.23 -1.15
C PHE A 97 -27.99 -4.81 -1.10
N PRO A 98 -29.01 -4.51 -1.94
CA PRO A 98 -29.68 -3.22 -1.91
C PRO A 98 -30.20 -2.87 -0.52
N ASP A 99 -30.16 -1.56 -0.21
CA ASP A 99 -30.73 -0.97 0.99
C ASP A 99 -30.16 -1.48 2.33
N GLN A 100 -28.97 -2.08 2.31
CA GLN A 100 -28.25 -2.44 3.54
C GLN A 100 -27.16 -1.42 3.90
N ALA A 101 -26.02 -1.45 3.22
CA ALA A 101 -24.97 -0.44 3.43
C ALA A 101 -25.23 0.84 2.63
N PHE A 102 -25.91 0.73 1.49
CA PHE A 102 -26.21 1.85 0.59
C PHE A 102 -27.69 1.92 0.28
N LYS A 103 -28.27 3.12 0.28
CA LYS A 103 -29.66 3.35 -0.09
C LYS A 103 -29.82 3.26 -1.61
N GLY A 104 -30.90 2.57 -2.05
CA GLY A 104 -31.31 2.52 -3.46
C GLY A 104 -30.44 1.68 -4.38
N GLY A 105 -29.62 0.78 -3.83
CA GLY A 105 -28.80 -0.12 -4.62
C GLY A 105 -27.70 -0.79 -3.82
N GLY A 106 -26.95 -1.68 -4.49
CA GLY A 106 -25.74 -2.31 -3.96
C GLY A 106 -24.59 -2.15 -4.94
N VAL A 107 -23.36 -2.35 -4.46
CA VAL A 107 -22.17 -2.39 -5.30
C VAL A 107 -21.91 -3.81 -5.78
N ILE A 108 -21.29 -3.96 -6.94
CA ILE A 108 -20.84 -5.26 -7.43
C ILE A 108 -19.34 -5.45 -7.16
N PRO A 109 -18.87 -6.71 -6.99
CA PRO A 109 -17.43 -7.00 -6.84
C PRO A 109 -16.62 -6.55 -8.05
N GLY A 110 -15.45 -6.03 -7.80
CA GLY A 110 -14.44 -5.72 -8.83
C GLY A 110 -13.86 -6.98 -9.46
N ALA A 111 -13.14 -6.80 -10.57
CA ALA A 111 -12.46 -7.89 -11.27
C ALA A 111 -11.44 -8.61 -10.38
N ILE A 112 -11.22 -9.90 -10.65
CA ILE A 112 -10.22 -10.70 -9.92
C ILE A 112 -8.81 -10.18 -10.17
N ASP A 113 -8.50 -9.80 -11.41
CA ASP A 113 -7.22 -9.20 -11.75
C ASP A 113 -7.18 -7.72 -11.37
N GLN A 114 -6.28 -7.38 -10.47
CA GLN A 114 -6.14 -6.05 -9.91
C GLN A 114 -5.18 -5.20 -10.74
N PRO A 115 -5.49 -3.92 -10.97
CA PRO A 115 -4.56 -3.03 -11.65
C PRO A 115 -3.33 -2.74 -10.78
N ILE A 116 -2.21 -2.56 -11.44
CA ILE A 116 -1.05 -1.82 -10.94
C ILE A 116 -1.02 -0.50 -11.67
N ILE A 117 -0.77 0.58 -10.96
CA ILE A 117 -0.71 1.91 -11.53
C ILE A 117 0.72 2.42 -11.42
N GLU A 118 1.27 2.90 -12.53
CA GLU A 118 2.60 3.50 -12.54
C GLU A 118 2.49 4.98 -12.18
N THR A 119 3.37 5.41 -11.27
CA THR A 119 3.56 6.81 -10.89
C THR A 119 4.97 7.26 -11.24
N ASP A 120 5.26 8.54 -11.09
CA ASP A 120 6.60 9.07 -11.34
C ASP A 120 7.66 8.61 -10.30
N PHE A 121 7.22 7.99 -9.20
CA PHE A 121 8.10 7.41 -8.17
C PHE A 121 8.04 5.88 -8.09
N GLY A 122 7.21 5.20 -8.90
CA GLY A 122 7.15 3.73 -8.94
C GLY A 122 5.75 3.16 -9.02
N LYS A 123 5.67 1.83 -8.96
CA LYS A 123 4.41 1.09 -9.08
C LYS A 123 3.66 1.06 -7.77
N VAL A 124 2.38 1.40 -7.82
CA VAL A 124 1.49 1.37 -6.66
C VAL A 124 0.30 0.44 -6.88
N GLY A 125 -0.12 -0.23 -5.80
CA GLY A 125 -1.33 -1.03 -5.77
C GLY A 125 -2.34 -0.46 -4.78
N MET A 126 -3.58 -0.93 -4.88
CA MET A 126 -4.66 -0.53 -3.98
C MET A 126 -5.46 -1.76 -3.57
N LEU A 127 -5.88 -1.81 -2.31
CA LEU A 127 -6.84 -2.74 -1.73
C LEU A 127 -7.76 -1.97 -0.81
N ILE A 128 -9.02 -2.37 -0.70
CA ILE A 128 -10.01 -1.67 0.12
C ILE A 128 -10.53 -2.59 1.22
N CYS A 129 -10.31 -2.20 2.49
CA CYS A 129 -11.02 -2.71 3.67
C CYS A 129 -11.06 -4.26 3.71
N TYR A 130 -12.20 -4.86 3.41
CA TYR A 130 -12.45 -6.30 3.52
C TYR A 130 -11.55 -7.15 2.61
N ASP A 131 -10.93 -6.56 1.57
CA ASP A 131 -9.92 -7.22 0.72
C ASP A 131 -8.73 -7.76 1.54
N ALA A 132 -8.48 -7.19 2.72
CA ALA A 132 -7.39 -7.62 3.61
C ALA A 132 -7.43 -9.11 3.95
N ASN A 133 -8.61 -9.74 3.93
CA ASN A 133 -8.78 -11.14 4.34
C ASN A 133 -8.30 -12.16 3.29
N TRP A 134 -8.00 -11.72 2.06
CA TRP A 134 -7.54 -12.60 0.98
C TRP A 134 -6.06 -12.38 0.68
N SER A 135 -5.21 -13.31 1.15
CA SER A 135 -3.76 -13.21 1.00
C SER A 135 -3.30 -13.14 -0.46
N GLU A 136 -4.01 -13.83 -1.36
CA GLU A 136 -3.71 -13.81 -2.79
C GLU A 136 -3.88 -12.43 -3.43
N ALA A 137 -4.72 -11.55 -2.87
CA ALA A 137 -4.85 -10.17 -3.33
C ALA A 137 -3.55 -9.40 -3.11
N TRP A 138 -2.95 -9.54 -1.91
CA TRP A 138 -1.66 -8.93 -1.55
C TRP A 138 -0.51 -9.51 -2.37
N ASP A 139 -0.45 -10.85 -2.48
CA ASP A 139 0.60 -11.55 -3.22
C ASP A 139 0.56 -11.22 -4.72
N ASN A 140 -0.64 -10.98 -5.29
CA ASN A 140 -0.79 -10.56 -6.68
C ASN A 140 -0.19 -9.17 -6.94
N LEU A 141 -0.40 -8.22 -6.04
CA LEU A 141 0.21 -6.88 -6.13
C LEU A 141 1.74 -6.97 -6.08
N LYS A 142 2.29 -7.83 -5.21
CA LYS A 142 3.74 -8.11 -5.18
C LYS A 142 4.25 -8.66 -6.50
N LYS A 143 3.58 -9.67 -7.06
CA LYS A 143 3.96 -10.30 -8.35
C LYS A 143 3.96 -9.28 -9.49
N LYS A 144 3.08 -8.28 -9.45
CA LYS A 144 3.00 -7.19 -10.42
C LYS A 144 4.03 -6.08 -10.18
N GLY A 145 4.78 -6.15 -9.07
CA GLY A 145 5.88 -5.24 -8.75
C GLY A 145 5.48 -4.00 -7.97
N ALA A 146 4.37 -4.03 -7.23
CA ALA A 146 4.01 -2.94 -6.32
C ALA A 146 5.13 -2.64 -5.33
N LYS A 147 5.44 -1.37 -5.14
CA LYS A 147 6.37 -0.86 -4.14
C LYS A 147 5.65 -0.27 -2.93
N ILE A 148 4.44 0.24 -3.17
CA ILE A 148 3.54 0.77 -2.15
C ILE A 148 2.15 0.19 -2.41
N VAL A 149 1.46 -0.22 -1.35
CA VAL A 149 0.04 -0.59 -1.40
C VAL A 149 -0.74 0.37 -0.52
N PHE A 150 -1.72 1.05 -1.10
CA PHE A 150 -2.65 1.90 -0.38
C PHE A 150 -3.86 1.08 0.08
N PHE A 151 -4.20 1.27 1.34
CA PHE A 151 -5.27 0.52 1.99
C PHE A 151 -6.25 1.47 2.69
N PRO A 152 -7.12 2.14 1.94
CA PRO A 152 -8.26 2.84 2.51
C PRO A 152 -9.26 1.84 3.11
N SER A 153 -9.75 2.13 4.32
CA SER A 153 -10.56 1.17 5.06
C SER A 153 -11.49 1.84 6.06
N ALA A 154 -12.60 1.16 6.37
CA ALA A 154 -13.47 1.49 7.49
C ALA A 154 -12.97 0.92 8.82
N PHE A 155 -12.03 -0.05 8.78
CA PHE A 155 -11.44 -0.69 9.97
C PHE A 155 -9.90 -0.64 9.93
N PRO A 156 -9.22 -0.71 11.08
CA PRO A 156 -7.77 -0.48 11.16
C PRO A 156 -6.86 -1.48 10.43
N GLY A 157 -7.37 -2.69 10.10
CA GLY A 157 -6.58 -3.76 9.48
C GLY A 157 -5.60 -4.45 10.44
N GLY A 158 -5.29 -3.86 11.59
CA GLY A 158 -4.49 -4.46 12.67
C GLY A 158 -3.11 -4.94 12.22
N ARG A 159 -2.60 -5.95 12.92
CA ARG A 159 -1.28 -6.56 12.64
C ARG A 159 -1.20 -7.32 11.32
N MET A 160 -2.35 -7.59 10.69
CA MET A 160 -2.39 -8.23 9.39
C MET A 160 -1.69 -7.39 8.32
N LEU A 161 -1.84 -6.07 8.35
CA LEU A 161 -1.14 -5.17 7.43
C LEU A 161 0.38 -5.22 7.62
N ASN A 162 0.84 -5.27 8.89
CA ASN A 162 2.26 -5.39 9.20
C ASN A 162 2.86 -6.69 8.65
N TYR A 163 2.11 -7.80 8.78
CA TYR A 163 2.50 -9.08 8.21
C TYR A 163 2.61 -9.03 6.68
N TYR A 164 1.63 -8.42 5.98
CA TYR A 164 1.66 -8.31 4.53
C TYR A 164 2.77 -7.38 4.03
N ALA A 165 3.09 -6.31 4.74
CA ALA A 165 4.20 -5.43 4.41
C ALA A 165 5.53 -6.19 4.45
N LEU A 166 5.79 -6.95 5.53
CA LEU A 166 6.98 -7.79 5.67
C LEU A 166 7.01 -8.93 4.63
N LYS A 167 5.92 -9.70 4.55
CA LYS A 167 5.82 -10.85 3.64
C LYS A 167 6.07 -10.48 2.18
N ASN A 168 5.51 -9.35 1.75
CA ASN A 168 5.55 -8.93 0.36
C ASN A 168 6.65 -7.90 0.05
N ASN A 169 7.37 -7.44 1.08
CA ASN A 169 8.49 -6.49 0.93
C ASN A 169 8.08 -5.22 0.17
N TYR A 170 6.96 -4.62 0.56
CA TYR A 170 6.48 -3.33 0.08
C TYR A 170 5.91 -2.50 1.24
N TYR A 171 5.84 -1.18 1.05
CA TYR A 171 5.19 -0.30 2.03
C TYR A 171 3.67 -0.46 1.97
N ILE A 172 3.02 -0.29 3.13
CA ILE A 172 1.57 -0.17 3.19
C ILE A 172 1.21 1.18 3.82
N VAL A 173 0.34 1.92 3.15
CA VAL A 173 -0.24 3.15 3.66
C VAL A 173 -1.72 2.90 3.90
N SER A 174 -2.10 2.73 5.18
CA SER A 174 -3.49 2.57 5.55
C SER A 174 -4.11 3.90 5.93
N SER A 175 -5.37 4.11 5.54
CA SER A 175 -6.14 5.29 5.90
C SER A 175 -7.54 4.90 6.34
N THR A 176 -7.87 5.21 7.59
CA THR A 176 -9.21 4.98 8.16
C THR A 176 -9.73 6.26 8.82
N GLY A 177 -10.97 6.24 9.29
CA GLY A 177 -11.55 7.38 10.00
C GLY A 177 -10.87 7.74 11.34
N GLY A 178 -9.99 6.88 11.88
CA GLY A 178 -9.37 7.10 13.19
C GLY A 178 -8.04 6.40 13.44
N ASP A 179 -7.57 5.58 12.51
CA ASP A 179 -6.31 4.86 12.63
C ASP A 179 -5.64 4.75 11.25
N ALA A 180 -4.84 5.74 10.90
CA ALA A 180 -4.01 5.71 9.71
C ALA A 180 -2.57 5.38 10.08
N ARG A 181 -1.89 4.61 9.24
CA ARG A 181 -0.50 4.18 9.47
C ARG A 181 0.30 4.15 8.17
N VAL A 182 1.59 4.43 8.30
CA VAL A 182 2.59 4.15 7.27
C VAL A 182 3.45 3.01 7.77
N ILE A 183 3.39 1.86 7.09
CA ILE A 183 4.06 0.62 7.49
C ILE A 183 5.24 0.37 6.57
N ASP A 184 6.41 0.15 7.18
CA ASP A 184 7.68 -0.14 6.50
C ASP A 184 7.70 -1.56 5.91
N ILE A 185 8.56 -1.78 4.93
CA ILE A 185 8.81 -3.11 4.37
C ILE A 185 9.27 -4.14 5.41
N SER A 186 9.77 -3.70 6.55
CA SER A 186 10.11 -4.55 7.71
C SER A 186 8.89 -5.02 8.51
N GLY A 187 7.68 -4.58 8.14
CA GLY A 187 6.46 -4.85 8.91
C GLY A 187 6.30 -3.99 10.16
N ASN A 188 7.09 -2.94 10.34
CA ASN A 188 6.98 -2.03 11.48
C ASN A 188 6.33 -0.71 11.06
N ASP A 189 5.58 -0.10 11.97
CA ASP A 189 4.98 1.20 11.72
C ASP A 189 6.08 2.27 11.73
N LEU A 190 6.12 3.09 10.68
CA LEU A 190 6.96 4.30 10.61
C LEU A 190 6.27 5.46 11.31
N ASP A 191 4.96 5.57 11.13
CA ASP A 191 4.12 6.58 11.76
C ASP A 191 2.67 6.08 11.86
N SER A 192 1.92 6.64 12.81
CA SER A 192 0.51 6.35 13.04
C SER A 192 -0.21 7.57 13.60
N THR A 193 -1.52 7.63 13.35
CA THR A 193 -2.39 8.62 13.98
C THR A 193 -2.41 8.48 15.50
N SER A 194 -2.78 9.56 16.17
CA SER A 194 -2.99 9.59 17.61
C SER A 194 -4.32 10.28 17.95
N ASN A 195 -4.65 10.37 19.23
CA ASN A 195 -5.84 11.11 19.66
C ASN A 195 -5.80 12.61 19.30
N PHE A 196 -4.60 13.14 19.02
CA PHE A 196 -4.40 14.57 18.74
C PHE A 196 -4.02 14.85 17.29
N VAL A 197 -3.43 13.88 16.59
CA VAL A 197 -2.99 14.02 15.20
C VAL A 197 -3.74 12.99 14.34
N ARG A 198 -4.57 13.49 13.43
CA ARG A 198 -5.50 12.69 12.61
C ARG A 198 -4.93 12.24 11.27
N TYR A 199 -3.63 12.37 11.07
CA TYR A 199 -2.93 11.89 9.90
C TYR A 199 -1.64 11.20 10.32
N ALA A 200 -1.18 10.26 9.52
CA ALA A 200 0.15 9.66 9.61
C ALA A 200 0.94 10.02 8.35
N TRP A 201 2.24 10.23 8.49
CA TRP A 201 3.11 10.56 7.37
C TRP A 201 4.51 10.01 7.55
N ALA A 202 5.17 9.66 6.45
CA ALA A 202 6.58 9.29 6.47
C ALA A 202 7.23 9.59 5.12
N ALA A 203 8.49 9.98 5.15
CA ALA A 203 9.35 9.89 3.98
C ALA A 203 9.83 8.44 3.84
N ILE A 204 9.64 7.84 2.68
CA ILE A 204 10.01 6.45 2.40
C ILE A 204 11.04 6.37 1.28
N ASN A 205 11.92 5.38 1.35
CA ASN A 205 12.91 5.12 0.31
C ASN A 205 12.56 3.82 -0.42
N LEU A 206 12.16 3.93 -1.69
CA LEU A 206 11.72 2.77 -2.49
C LEU A 206 12.87 1.84 -2.93
N GLU A 207 14.11 2.24 -2.71
CA GLU A 207 15.31 1.39 -2.90
C GLU A 207 15.74 0.66 -1.62
N LYS A 208 15.03 0.88 -0.49
CA LYS A 208 15.26 0.14 0.75
C LYS A 208 15.03 -1.36 0.54
N VAL A 209 15.86 -2.19 1.16
CA VAL A 209 15.77 -3.64 1.10
C VAL A 209 15.76 -4.26 2.50
N ASN A 210 15.11 -5.42 2.61
CA ASN A 210 15.20 -6.29 3.77
C ASN A 210 16.29 -7.35 3.54
N VAL A 211 17.12 -7.57 4.57
CA VAL A 211 18.02 -8.71 4.70
C VAL A 211 17.80 -9.38 6.05
N THR A 212 18.19 -10.63 6.22
CA THR A 212 18.05 -11.33 7.49
C THR A 212 19.07 -10.83 8.51
N THR A 213 18.77 -10.92 9.82
CA THR A 213 19.73 -10.60 10.87
C THR A 213 20.91 -11.54 10.83
N TRP A 214 20.68 -12.84 10.61
CA TRP A 214 21.74 -13.82 10.44
C TRP A 214 21.84 -14.28 8.97
N PRO A 215 23.02 -14.28 8.34
CA PRO A 215 24.36 -13.98 8.88
C PRO A 215 24.78 -12.50 8.78
N THR A 216 23.93 -11.61 8.34
CA THR A 216 24.26 -10.20 8.00
C THR A 216 24.82 -9.43 9.20
N ASN A 217 24.38 -9.76 10.43
CA ASN A 217 24.86 -9.11 11.65
C ASN A 217 26.38 -9.10 11.78
N GLY A 218 27.07 -10.18 11.37
CA GLY A 218 28.53 -10.28 11.38
C GLY A 218 29.22 -9.33 10.38
N MET A 219 28.50 -8.83 9.39
CA MET A 219 29.04 -7.95 8.34
C MET A 219 28.78 -6.47 8.61
N LEU A 220 27.95 -6.15 9.60
CA LEU A 220 27.58 -4.76 9.92
C LEU A 220 28.80 -3.87 10.24
N PRO A 221 29.81 -4.30 11.02
CA PRO A 221 30.96 -3.48 11.27
C PRO A 221 31.73 -3.05 10.02
N ASP A 222 31.85 -3.94 9.05
CA ASP A 222 32.53 -3.65 7.78
C ASP A 222 31.71 -2.75 6.88
N LEU A 223 30.38 -2.92 6.86
CA LEU A 223 29.47 -2.01 6.17
C LEU A 223 29.57 -0.58 6.73
N PHE A 224 29.51 -0.44 8.05
CA PHE A 224 29.66 0.86 8.71
C PHE A 224 31.04 1.49 8.46
N LYS A 225 32.09 0.69 8.54
CA LYS A 225 33.46 1.16 8.28
C LYS A 225 33.62 1.69 6.85
N LYS A 226 33.03 1.03 5.87
CA LYS A 226 33.19 1.40 4.46
C LYS A 226 32.25 2.52 4.02
N TYR A 227 31.02 2.49 4.43
CA TYR A 227 29.97 3.37 3.91
C TYR A 227 29.51 4.46 4.89
N GLY A 228 29.65 4.23 6.21
CA GLY A 228 29.25 5.20 7.23
C GLY A 228 27.82 5.69 7.04
N ASP A 229 27.64 7.01 7.11
CA ASP A 229 26.32 7.66 7.00
C ASP A 229 25.70 7.63 5.59
N ARG A 230 26.44 7.14 4.58
CA ARG A 230 25.88 6.94 3.22
C ARG A 230 24.85 5.81 3.17
N LEU A 231 24.83 4.93 4.17
CA LEU A 231 23.80 3.90 4.35
C LEU A 231 22.96 4.17 5.59
N GLY A 232 21.65 4.00 5.45
CA GLY A 232 20.73 3.84 6.56
C GLY A 232 20.58 2.35 6.86
N ILE A 233 21.03 1.92 8.03
CA ILE A 233 20.94 0.53 8.47
C ILE A 233 20.16 0.48 9.77
N LYS A 234 19.08 -0.32 9.81
CA LYS A 234 18.26 -0.49 11.01
C LYS A 234 17.96 -1.96 11.26
N VAL A 235 18.29 -2.42 12.47
CA VAL A 235 17.97 -3.76 12.96
C VAL A 235 16.59 -3.74 13.63
N TRP A 236 15.71 -4.63 13.22
CA TRP A 236 14.37 -4.79 13.74
C TRP A 236 14.24 -6.13 14.48
N GLY A 237 14.53 -6.11 15.80
CA GLY A 237 14.57 -7.33 16.60
C GLY A 237 13.21 -8.05 16.76
N ASN A 238 12.08 -7.36 16.50
CA ASN A 238 10.75 -7.96 16.56
C ASN A 238 10.34 -8.72 15.29
N THR A 239 11.05 -8.51 14.18
CA THR A 239 10.80 -9.18 12.90
C THR A 239 12.02 -9.92 12.35
N GLU A 240 13.15 -9.87 13.07
CA GLU A 240 14.41 -10.52 12.70
C GLU A 240 14.92 -10.13 11.31
N VAL A 241 14.67 -8.88 10.91
CA VAL A 241 15.19 -8.31 9.67
C VAL A 241 16.06 -7.09 9.93
N ILE A 242 16.97 -6.84 9.00
CA ILE A 242 17.71 -5.60 8.90
C ILE A 242 17.24 -4.91 7.64
N THR A 243 16.85 -3.64 7.76
CA THR A 243 16.61 -2.80 6.58
C THR A 243 17.89 -2.04 6.25
N ILE A 244 18.22 -2.03 4.96
CA ILE A 244 19.36 -1.27 4.42
C ILE A 244 18.83 -0.37 3.32
N GLU A 245 19.14 0.93 3.40
CA GLU A 245 18.79 1.93 2.41
C GLU A 245 19.99 2.82 2.08
N SER A 246 20.01 3.35 0.86
CA SER A 246 20.99 4.36 0.49
C SER A 246 20.50 5.75 0.89
N ARG A 247 21.39 6.54 1.48
CA ARG A 247 21.24 7.98 1.69
C ARG A 247 22.01 8.80 0.68
N ASP A 248 22.72 8.13 -0.22
CA ASP A 248 23.52 8.74 -1.27
C ASP A 248 22.92 8.38 -2.64
N PRO A 249 22.45 9.37 -3.43
CA PRO A 249 21.83 9.10 -4.74
C PRO A 249 22.73 8.36 -5.73
N GLN A 250 24.05 8.39 -5.53
CA GLN A 250 25.03 7.70 -6.38
C GLN A 250 25.31 6.26 -5.93
N LEU A 251 24.83 5.86 -4.75
CA LEU A 251 25.05 4.54 -4.17
C LEU A 251 23.79 3.68 -4.31
N LYS A 252 23.89 2.57 -5.00
CA LYS A 252 22.79 1.58 -5.09
C LYS A 252 22.94 0.52 -4.02
N VAL A 253 21.89 0.32 -3.20
CA VAL A 253 21.92 -0.68 -2.11
C VAL A 253 22.20 -2.07 -2.64
N LEU A 254 21.63 -2.46 -3.78
CA LEU A 254 21.87 -3.79 -4.35
C LEU A 254 23.33 -4.03 -4.74
N ASP A 255 24.07 -2.98 -5.16
CA ASP A 255 25.51 -3.10 -5.46
C ASP A 255 26.31 -3.31 -4.18
N VAL A 256 25.93 -2.62 -3.08
CA VAL A 256 26.54 -2.82 -1.75
C VAL A 256 26.31 -4.26 -1.28
N LEU A 257 25.06 -4.75 -1.37
CA LEU A 257 24.73 -6.13 -0.97
C LEU A 257 25.53 -7.16 -1.77
N LYS A 258 25.64 -6.94 -3.09
CA LYS A 258 26.43 -7.82 -3.97
C LYS A 258 27.92 -7.82 -3.61
N GLU A 259 28.50 -6.67 -3.31
CA GLU A 259 29.88 -6.57 -2.89
C GLU A 259 30.16 -7.36 -1.61
N PHE A 260 29.27 -7.27 -0.63
CA PHE A 260 29.38 -7.98 0.63
C PHE A 260 28.81 -9.39 0.60
N ARG A 261 28.32 -9.85 -0.56
CA ARG A 261 27.66 -11.16 -0.73
C ARG A 261 26.49 -11.39 0.23
N ILE A 262 25.77 -10.34 0.53
CA ILE A 262 24.56 -10.37 1.37
C ILE A 262 23.35 -10.60 0.46
N PRO A 263 22.63 -11.71 0.56
CA PRO A 263 21.39 -11.91 -0.17
C PRO A 263 20.29 -11.01 0.42
N THR A 264 19.41 -10.52 -0.41
CA THR A 264 18.14 -9.95 0.07
C THR A 264 17.33 -11.03 0.80
N TYR A 265 16.38 -10.62 1.63
CA TYR A 265 15.50 -11.54 2.35
C TYR A 265 14.79 -12.53 1.39
N GLU A 266 14.31 -12.05 0.24
CA GLU A 266 13.67 -12.88 -0.77
C GLU A 266 14.63 -13.88 -1.43
N GLU A 267 15.82 -13.42 -1.79
CA GLU A 267 16.84 -14.28 -2.39
C GLU A 267 17.28 -15.38 -1.43
N LEU A 268 17.45 -15.05 -0.14
CA LEU A 268 17.80 -16.05 0.87
C LEU A 268 16.71 -17.13 0.95
N LEU A 269 15.44 -16.73 1.15
CA LEU A 269 14.34 -17.70 1.25
C LEU A 269 14.20 -18.55 0.00
N LYS A 270 14.41 -17.97 -1.18
CA LYS A 270 14.39 -18.72 -2.45
C LYS A 270 15.50 -19.76 -2.47
N ASN A 271 16.74 -19.36 -2.18
CA ASN A 271 17.89 -20.26 -2.18
C ASN A 271 17.73 -21.40 -1.17
N GLU A 272 17.29 -21.09 0.05
CA GLU A 272 17.00 -22.08 1.09
C GLU A 272 15.91 -23.07 0.65
N THR A 273 14.85 -22.58 0.03
CA THR A 273 13.76 -23.40 -0.49
C THR A 273 14.25 -24.36 -1.59
N GLU A 274 15.10 -23.87 -2.50
CA GLU A 274 15.69 -24.69 -3.56
C GLU A 274 16.57 -25.81 -2.98
N VAL A 275 17.37 -25.51 -1.97
CA VAL A 275 18.18 -26.53 -1.26
C VAL A 275 17.28 -27.54 -0.56
N GLN A 276 16.31 -27.07 0.24
CA GLN A 276 15.39 -27.95 0.97
C GLN A 276 14.63 -28.88 0.03
N ASN A 277 14.18 -28.40 -1.13
CA ASN A 277 13.44 -29.22 -2.10
C ASN A 277 14.29 -30.36 -2.69
N LYS A 278 15.61 -30.17 -2.82
CA LYS A 278 16.52 -31.25 -3.28
C LYS A 278 16.62 -32.43 -2.27
N TYR A 279 16.41 -32.14 -0.98
CA TYR A 279 16.51 -33.12 0.10
C TYR A 279 15.15 -33.55 0.66
N ARG A 280 14.06 -33.01 0.14
CA ARG A 280 12.69 -33.33 0.58
C ARG A 280 12.30 -34.71 0.08
N PRO A 281 11.81 -35.64 0.93
CA PRO A 281 11.31 -36.93 0.49
C PRO A 281 10.20 -36.74 -0.56
N GLU A 282 10.22 -37.58 -1.63
CA GLU A 282 9.10 -37.60 -2.58
C GLU A 282 7.82 -37.99 -1.83
N SER A 283 6.83 -37.07 -1.83
CA SER A 283 5.51 -37.38 -1.29
C SER A 283 4.84 -38.43 -2.19
N GLY A 284 4.74 -39.67 -1.71
CA GLY A 284 3.93 -40.67 -2.37
C GLY A 284 4.58 -42.05 -2.69
N LYS A 285 5.78 -42.33 -2.20
CA LYS A 285 6.29 -43.73 -2.17
C LYS A 285 6.20 -44.28 -0.74
N LYS A 286 5.03 -44.78 -0.36
CA LYS A 286 4.85 -45.84 0.63
C LYS A 286 4.23 -47.02 -0.04
#